data_be2451b78a11fb712d9a65ebf547cb38
#
_entry.id   be2451b78a11fb712d9a65ebf547cb38
#
_cell.length_a   1.000
_cell.length_b   1.000
_cell.length_c   1.000
_cell.angle_alpha   90.00
_cell.angle_beta   90.00
_cell.angle_gamma   90.00
#
_symmetry.space_group_name_H-M   'P 1'
#
loop_
_entity.id
_entity.type
_entity.pdbx_description
1 polymer ?
#
loop_
_entity_poly.entity_id
_entity_poly.type
_entity_poly.pdbx_seq_one_letter_code
_entity_poly.pdbx_strand_id
1 'polypeptide(L)'
;MPTLLPNILPGHAADMPLKPPLQAAQPDLFSKMKNRTLKSPFLQPINKGISLDSFAAPAVSFFQNLDNCTDDARSTPKEATSMAYKRVRLPVGKDSSGQPTYRQIGGGSEEERFLRGLQEIIRSGRINDYLPDCPSPAAVNVNPPAKEQHPFTAYAKAFYARYKRHLRANTDVTQRGWLRQQCAFFKDEPIESITVSRIQDYVNSIQANTTDTIHKKITFLREILASAYEDNLIDRNPADSRRINLGGKDGEGIKALPRETVKTLIRKIQNCDNTHIQFFLAVMLYAGMRREELLGLRWEDINFNTGFLHIRRAITYPSSQPTVSAPKTKSSDRDVAMPDELIRILKPHRQLSGYLIAKENDEPLTEYELKKLRTAARDYSGLPKLDARQLRHSYASMLHAAGVERNLIGTSMGHTNFNTTDGYIDIEQARMNDVRNAGINYVLSN
;
A
#
# COMPACT_ATOMS: atom_id res chain seq x y z
N MET A 1 -42.58 21.49 38.71
CA MET A 1 -42.67 21.12 40.15
C MET A 1 -41.64 20.09 40.43
N PRO A 2 -40.95 20.24 41.52
CA PRO A 2 -39.61 19.76 41.79
C PRO A 2 -39.61 18.61 42.78
N THR A 3 -38.47 17.94 42.96
CA THR A 3 -38.00 17.34 44.22
C THR A 3 -36.69 16.64 43.91
N LEU A 4 -35.66 17.02 44.45
CA LEU A 4 -34.98 17.09 45.75
C LEU A 4 -33.83 16.08 45.80
N LEU A 5 -32.66 16.63 45.89
CA LEU A 5 -31.45 15.99 46.41
C LEU A 5 -31.60 15.74 47.92
N PRO A 6 -30.78 14.88 48.53
CA PRO A 6 -30.14 15.32 49.76
C PRO A 6 -28.63 15.15 49.74
N ASN A 7 -28.01 16.16 50.34
CA ASN A 7 -26.66 16.22 50.91
C ASN A 7 -26.36 15.10 51.90
N ILE A 8 -25.13 14.64 51.96
CA ILE A 8 -24.48 14.18 53.21
C ILE A 8 -23.03 14.62 53.23
N LEU A 9 -22.67 15.23 54.34
CA LEU A 9 -21.42 15.80 54.78
C LEU A 9 -20.45 14.72 55.35
N PRO A 10 -19.24 15.11 55.79
CA PRO A 10 -18.01 14.30 55.72
C PRO A 10 -17.70 13.58 57.05
N GLY A 11 -16.89 12.56 56.98
CA GLY A 11 -16.44 11.85 58.17
C GLY A 11 -15.26 10.92 58.02
N HIS A 12 -14.21 11.30 58.69
CA HIS A 12 -13.14 10.48 59.27
C HIS A 12 -12.03 9.92 58.38
N ALA A 13 -10.87 10.55 58.55
CA ALA A 13 -9.56 9.94 58.41
C ALA A 13 -9.41 8.77 59.41
N ALA A 14 -9.04 7.60 58.90
CA ALA A 14 -8.56 6.49 59.71
C ALA A 14 -7.39 5.82 59.02
N ASP A 15 -6.27 5.88 59.67
CA ASP A 15 -5.06 5.04 59.66
C ASP A 15 -4.92 4.01 58.52
N MET A 16 -4.01 4.28 57.61
CA MET A 16 -3.38 3.25 56.77
C MET A 16 -2.03 2.86 57.42
N PRO A 17 -1.79 1.55 57.59
CA PRO A 17 -0.52 1.08 58.14
C PRO A 17 0.61 1.25 57.12
N LEU A 18 1.78 1.68 57.66
CA LEU A 18 3.06 1.79 56.95
C LEU A 18 3.44 0.49 56.25
N LYS A 19 3.74 0.55 54.97
CA LYS A 19 4.29 -0.58 54.21
C LYS A 19 5.65 -0.98 54.73
N PRO A 20 5.93 -2.29 54.88
CA PRO A 20 7.25 -2.78 55.27
C PRO A 20 8.28 -2.55 54.13
N PRO A 21 9.58 -2.53 54.42
CA PRO A 21 10.64 -2.18 53.49
C PRO A 21 10.80 -3.24 52.36
N LEU A 22 11.14 -2.77 51.20
CA LEU A 22 11.32 -3.46 49.91
C LEU A 22 12.54 -4.42 49.94
N GLN A 23 12.51 -5.51 50.68
CA GLN A 23 13.61 -6.47 50.69
C GLN A 23 13.26 -7.92 50.29
N ALA A 24 12.05 -8.20 49.79
CA ALA A 24 11.64 -9.60 49.47
C ALA A 24 11.19 -9.89 48.02
N ALA A 25 11.41 -8.99 47.06
CA ALA A 25 10.84 -9.12 45.72
C ALA A 25 11.82 -9.53 44.58
N GLN A 26 13.10 -9.76 44.89
CA GLN A 26 14.13 -9.97 43.85
C GLN A 26 14.25 -11.40 43.24
N PRO A 27 13.96 -12.52 43.91
CA PRO A 27 14.08 -13.84 43.30
C PRO A 27 13.05 -14.11 42.20
N ASP A 28 11.88 -13.47 42.27
CA ASP A 28 10.77 -13.75 41.34
C ASP A 28 10.94 -13.04 39.99
N LEU A 29 11.61 -11.88 39.95
CA LEU A 29 11.89 -11.15 38.69
C LEU A 29 12.94 -11.89 37.85
N PHE A 30 13.97 -12.41 38.51
CA PHE A 30 15.04 -13.17 37.82
C PHE A 30 14.52 -14.49 37.25
N SER A 31 13.66 -15.21 37.98
CA SER A 31 13.01 -16.42 37.53
C SER A 31 12.10 -16.15 36.32
N LYS A 32 11.36 -15.02 36.32
CA LYS A 32 10.52 -14.56 35.20
C LYS A 32 11.35 -14.15 33.99
N MET A 33 12.50 -13.49 34.20
CA MET A 33 13.42 -13.14 33.12
C MET A 33 14.08 -14.38 32.52
N LYS A 34 14.55 -15.36 33.32
CA LYS A 34 15.11 -16.63 32.84
C LYS A 34 14.11 -17.37 31.94
N ASN A 35 12.84 -17.45 32.34
CA ASN A 35 11.78 -18.13 31.61
C ASN A 35 11.35 -17.39 30.31
N ARG A 36 11.44 -16.06 30.26
CA ARG A 36 11.15 -15.26 29.04
C ARG A 36 12.31 -15.29 28.07
N THR A 37 13.54 -15.19 28.54
CA THR A 37 14.76 -15.23 27.72
C THR A 37 14.91 -16.59 27.01
N LEU A 38 14.57 -17.70 27.70
CA LEU A 38 14.60 -19.04 27.12
C LEU A 38 13.52 -19.29 26.04
N LYS A 39 12.45 -18.49 26.01
CA LYS A 39 11.34 -18.58 25.01
C LYS A 39 11.44 -17.54 23.90
N SER A 40 12.43 -16.66 23.94
CA SER A 40 12.62 -15.66 22.88
C SER A 40 13.24 -16.30 21.64
N PRO A 41 12.62 -16.19 20.46
CA PRO A 41 13.16 -16.68 19.20
C PRO A 41 14.51 -16.02 18.83
N PHE A 42 14.84 -14.87 19.43
CA PHE A 42 16.07 -14.12 19.17
C PHE A 42 17.32 -14.69 19.86
N LEU A 43 17.15 -15.59 20.83
CA LEU A 43 18.26 -16.20 21.57
C LEU A 43 18.48 -17.70 21.25
N GLN A 44 17.61 -18.31 20.44
CA GLN A 44 17.76 -19.69 20.04
C GLN A 44 19.06 -20.04 19.29
N PRO A 45 19.63 -19.14 18.42
CA PRO A 45 20.90 -19.43 17.78
C PRO A 45 22.12 -19.44 18.74
N ILE A 46 22.01 -18.79 19.90
CA ILE A 46 23.13 -18.70 20.86
C ILE A 46 23.21 -19.96 21.74
N ASN A 47 22.16 -20.79 21.73
CA ASN A 47 21.96 -21.88 22.70
C ASN A 47 22.60 -23.22 22.30
N LYS A 48 23.35 -23.31 21.22
CA LYS A 48 24.10 -24.53 20.86
C LYS A 48 25.53 -24.45 21.38
N GLY A 49 25.74 -24.76 22.65
CA GLY A 49 27.07 -25.02 23.20
C GLY A 49 27.49 -24.22 24.45
N ILE A 50 26.67 -23.30 24.96
CA ILE A 50 27.01 -22.53 26.18
C ILE A 50 25.87 -22.70 27.19
N SER A 51 26.17 -23.30 28.36
CA SER A 51 25.21 -23.37 29.46
C SER A 51 24.93 -21.97 30.03
N LEU A 52 23.65 -21.58 30.07
CA LEU A 52 23.21 -20.31 30.66
C LEU A 52 23.55 -20.20 32.16
N ASP A 53 23.80 -21.32 32.83
CA ASP A 53 24.17 -21.34 34.25
C ASP A 53 25.59 -20.83 34.46
N SER A 54 26.48 -20.88 33.46
CA SER A 54 27.81 -20.26 33.51
C SER A 54 27.78 -18.72 33.41
N PHE A 55 26.70 -18.14 32.95
CA PHE A 55 26.49 -16.69 32.89
C PHE A 55 25.73 -16.13 34.11
N ALA A 56 25.01 -16.99 34.83
CA ALA A 56 24.12 -16.56 35.91
C ALA A 56 24.90 -15.94 37.09
N ALA A 57 26.00 -16.52 37.51
CA ALA A 57 26.76 -16.04 38.68
C ALA A 57 27.52 -14.74 38.41
N PRO A 58 28.24 -14.55 37.31
CA PRO A 58 28.86 -13.26 36.97
C PRO A 58 27.87 -12.14 36.69
N ALA A 59 26.70 -12.45 36.06
CA ALA A 59 25.67 -11.47 35.80
C ALA A 59 25.01 -10.95 37.06
N VAL A 60 24.79 -11.80 38.08
CA VAL A 60 24.27 -11.40 39.39
C VAL A 60 25.23 -10.47 40.11
N SER A 61 26.54 -10.74 40.12
CA SER A 61 27.58 -9.85 40.67
C SER A 61 27.64 -8.50 39.93
N PHE A 62 27.43 -8.51 38.61
CA PHE A 62 27.35 -7.30 37.81
C PHE A 62 26.12 -6.44 38.16
N PHE A 63 24.95 -7.06 38.43
CA PHE A 63 23.75 -6.37 38.86
C PHE A 63 23.89 -5.78 40.28
N GLN A 64 24.52 -6.49 41.21
CA GLN A 64 24.77 -5.97 42.56
C GLN A 64 25.70 -4.76 42.56
N ASN A 65 26.66 -4.70 41.61
CA ASN A 65 27.54 -3.54 41.47
C ASN A 65 26.86 -2.35 40.77
N LEU A 66 25.81 -2.56 39.98
CA LEU A 66 25.02 -1.48 39.36
C LEU A 66 24.10 -0.77 40.39
N ASP A 67 23.54 -1.49 41.37
CA ASP A 67 22.72 -0.91 42.42
C ASP A 67 23.57 -0.04 43.38
N ASN A 68 24.84 -0.34 43.55
CA ASN A 68 25.76 0.44 44.42
C ASN A 68 26.23 1.75 43.74
N CYS A 69 26.00 1.96 42.46
CA CYS A 69 26.38 3.19 41.73
C CYS A 69 25.25 4.26 41.72
N THR A 70 24.12 4.03 42.39
CA THR A 70 22.98 4.97 42.39
C THR A 70 22.89 5.88 43.62
N ASP A 71 23.80 5.76 44.62
CA ASP A 71 23.66 6.42 45.94
C ASP A 71 24.52 7.66 46.17
N ASP A 72 25.12 8.27 45.16
CA ASP A 72 25.87 9.53 45.37
C ASP A 72 25.33 10.68 44.49
N ALA A 73 24.17 11.23 44.86
CA ALA A 73 23.81 12.62 44.56
C ALA A 73 22.64 13.07 45.42
N ARG A 74 22.95 13.49 46.67
CA ARG A 74 22.02 14.32 47.46
C ARG A 74 22.00 15.73 46.88
N SER A 75 20.90 16.15 46.31
CA SER A 75 20.43 17.54 46.27
C SER A 75 18.91 17.59 46.13
N THR A 76 18.35 18.41 46.99
CA THR A 76 16.97 18.70 47.38
C THR A 76 15.91 18.78 46.27
N PRO A 77 14.63 18.50 46.59
CA PRO A 77 13.55 18.44 45.62
C PRO A 77 12.96 19.82 45.34
N LYS A 78 12.77 20.15 44.08
CA LYS A 78 11.76 21.10 43.62
C LYS A 78 10.90 20.42 42.54
N GLU A 79 9.61 20.48 42.78
CA GLU A 79 8.52 19.95 42.01
C GLU A 79 8.62 20.30 40.51
N ALA A 80 8.57 19.28 39.66
CA ALA A 80 8.03 19.39 38.31
C ALA A 80 7.61 18.00 37.83
N THR A 81 6.32 17.83 37.64
CA THR A 81 5.65 16.74 36.99
C THR A 81 6.20 16.57 35.56
N SER A 82 7.10 15.62 35.38
CA SER A 82 7.52 15.13 34.08
C SER A 82 7.95 13.69 34.28
N MET A 83 7.35 12.77 33.56
CA MET A 83 7.76 11.36 33.51
C MET A 83 9.22 11.30 33.04
N ALA A 84 10.15 11.29 33.98
CA ALA A 84 11.57 11.12 33.71
C ALA A 84 11.81 9.67 33.32
N TYR A 85 12.01 9.41 32.03
CA TYR A 85 12.50 8.15 31.55
C TYR A 85 13.86 7.87 32.20
N LYS A 86 13.95 6.84 33.07
CA LYS A 86 15.23 6.38 33.61
C LYS A 86 16.13 5.95 32.43
N ARG A 87 17.26 6.61 32.29
CA ARG A 87 18.28 6.31 31.29
C ARG A 87 19.19 5.22 31.80
N VAL A 88 19.37 4.12 31.04
CA VAL A 88 20.32 3.06 31.39
C VAL A 88 21.72 3.50 30.93
N ARG A 89 22.70 3.44 31.82
CA ARG A 89 24.12 3.70 31.51
C ARG A 89 24.83 2.37 31.28
N LEU A 90 25.43 2.21 30.14
CA LEU A 90 26.23 1.02 29.82
C LEU A 90 27.71 1.40 29.74
N PRO A 91 28.59 0.61 30.37
CA PRO A 91 30.02 0.83 30.25
C PRO A 91 30.45 0.56 28.80
N VAL A 92 31.19 1.49 28.20
CA VAL A 92 31.68 1.38 26.80
C VAL A 92 33.19 1.35 26.70
N GLY A 93 33.90 1.45 27.79
CA GLY A 93 35.37 1.38 27.81
C GLY A 93 35.92 1.91 29.14
N LYS A 94 37.25 2.09 29.18
CA LYS A 94 37.94 2.79 30.25
C LYS A 94 38.62 4.03 29.69
N ASP A 95 38.70 5.10 30.47
CA ASP A 95 39.47 6.28 30.12
C ASP A 95 40.98 6.06 30.31
N SER A 96 41.79 7.07 30.03
CA SER A 96 43.23 7.03 30.15
C SER A 96 43.70 6.82 31.61
N SER A 97 42.84 6.97 32.61
CA SER A 97 43.10 6.74 34.04
C SER A 97 42.62 5.35 34.51
N GLY A 98 42.06 4.52 33.61
CA GLY A 98 41.53 3.20 33.93
C GLY A 98 40.08 3.19 34.46
N GLN A 99 39.44 4.35 34.56
CA GLN A 99 38.07 4.45 35.04
C GLN A 99 37.03 4.09 33.94
N PRO A 100 35.93 3.40 34.27
CA PRO A 100 34.91 3.00 33.27
C PRO A 100 34.21 4.22 32.70
N THR A 101 34.14 4.28 31.36
CA THR A 101 33.34 5.26 30.62
C THR A 101 31.97 4.68 30.28
N TYR A 102 30.92 5.50 30.36
CA TYR A 102 29.53 5.04 30.19
C TYR A 102 28.85 5.75 29.04
N ARG A 103 28.06 5.01 28.27
CA ARG A 103 27.16 5.56 27.24
C ARG A 103 25.71 5.43 27.71
N GLN A 104 24.91 6.47 27.51
CA GLN A 104 23.47 6.45 27.81
C GLN A 104 22.70 5.90 26.63
N ILE A 105 21.83 4.90 26.85
CA ILE A 105 20.92 4.35 25.84
C ILE A 105 19.49 4.82 26.17
N GLY A 106 18.88 5.51 25.21
CA GLY A 106 17.50 5.99 25.28
C GLY A 106 16.53 5.18 24.42
N GLY A 107 15.22 5.28 24.74
CA GLY A 107 14.11 4.68 23.95
C GLY A 107 13.81 3.21 24.30
N GLY A 108 12.51 2.84 24.34
CA GLY A 108 12.04 1.48 24.67
C GLY A 108 11.99 1.18 26.19
N SER A 109 11.54 -0.05 26.53
CA SER A 109 11.51 -0.52 27.92
C SER A 109 12.94 -0.69 28.48
N GLU A 110 13.05 -0.80 29.81
CA GLU A 110 14.34 -1.01 30.48
C GLU A 110 15.02 -2.32 30.02
N GLU A 111 14.22 -3.37 29.81
CA GLU A 111 14.66 -4.67 29.29
C GLU A 111 15.18 -4.58 27.84
N GLU A 112 14.49 -3.83 26.98
CA GLU A 112 14.92 -3.64 25.58
C GLU A 112 16.20 -2.81 25.46
N ARG A 113 16.39 -1.84 26.34
CA ARG A 113 17.61 -1.03 26.40
C ARG A 113 18.81 -1.86 26.86
N PHE A 114 18.58 -2.71 27.86
CA PHE A 114 19.61 -3.63 28.38
C PHE A 114 20.03 -4.64 27.33
N LEU A 115 19.08 -5.29 26.64
CA LEU A 115 19.37 -6.27 25.58
C LEU A 115 20.15 -5.64 24.42
N ARG A 116 19.78 -4.42 24.00
CA ARG A 116 20.54 -3.69 22.96
C ARG A 116 21.97 -3.39 23.40
N GLY A 117 22.18 -3.03 24.63
CA GLY A 117 23.50 -2.77 25.16
C GLY A 117 24.36 -4.02 25.25
N LEU A 118 23.81 -5.14 25.68
CA LEU A 118 24.46 -6.44 25.66
C LEU A 118 24.87 -6.86 24.23
N GLN A 119 23.99 -6.68 23.25
CA GLN A 119 24.28 -6.94 21.85
C GLN A 119 25.43 -6.06 21.31
N GLU A 120 25.48 -4.78 21.74
CA GLU A 120 26.56 -3.87 21.34
C GLU A 120 27.91 -4.28 21.94
N ILE A 121 27.95 -4.73 23.20
CA ILE A 121 29.15 -5.26 23.86
C ILE A 121 29.62 -6.55 23.19
N ILE A 122 28.71 -7.48 22.87
CA ILE A 122 29.03 -8.73 22.17
C ILE A 122 29.56 -8.43 20.77
N ARG A 123 28.93 -7.52 20.01
CA ARG A 123 29.37 -7.12 18.66
C ARG A 123 30.73 -6.42 18.66
N SER A 124 31.06 -5.68 19.72
CA SER A 124 32.34 -4.97 19.81
C SER A 124 33.55 -5.91 20.12
N GLY A 125 33.27 -7.18 20.42
CA GLY A 125 34.30 -8.14 20.81
C GLY A 125 34.96 -7.87 22.17
N ARG A 126 34.43 -6.88 22.93
CA ARG A 126 34.99 -6.43 24.22
C ARG A 126 34.40 -7.13 25.45
N ILE A 127 33.76 -8.27 25.23
CA ILE A 127 33.13 -9.02 26.34
C ILE A 127 34.15 -9.40 27.43
N ASN A 128 35.42 -9.66 27.03
CA ASN A 128 36.49 -9.97 27.98
C ASN A 128 36.95 -8.80 28.85
N ASP A 129 36.67 -7.54 28.45
CA ASP A 129 36.96 -6.36 29.26
C ASP A 129 36.02 -6.26 30.45
N TYR A 130 34.87 -6.95 30.40
CA TYR A 130 33.83 -6.91 31.40
C TYR A 130 33.61 -8.22 32.16
N LEU A 131 34.12 -9.35 31.61
CA LEU A 131 34.09 -10.69 32.21
C LEU A 131 35.46 -11.36 32.06
N PRO A 132 36.43 -10.97 32.88
CA PRO A 132 37.83 -11.41 32.80
C PRO A 132 38.03 -12.92 32.97
N ASP A 133 37.06 -13.61 33.61
CA ASP A 133 37.12 -15.05 33.85
C ASP A 133 36.40 -15.91 32.80
N CYS A 134 35.90 -15.33 31.72
CA CYS A 134 35.37 -16.10 30.60
C CYS A 134 36.52 -16.57 29.70
N PRO A 135 36.55 -17.87 29.31
CA PRO A 135 37.54 -18.35 28.37
C PRO A 135 37.42 -17.61 27.05
N SER A 136 38.53 -17.09 26.56
CA SER A 136 38.57 -16.30 25.32
C SER A 136 37.89 -17.03 24.18
N PRO A 137 37.01 -16.38 23.40
CA PRO A 137 36.40 -17.00 22.21
C PRO A 137 37.42 -17.44 21.14
N ALA A 138 38.67 -17.02 21.26
CA ALA A 138 39.73 -17.37 20.32
C ALA A 138 40.16 -18.86 20.33
N ALA A 139 39.73 -19.64 21.35
CA ALA A 139 40.03 -21.05 21.44
C ALA A 139 39.00 -22.00 20.80
N VAL A 140 37.84 -21.45 20.45
CA VAL A 140 36.78 -22.18 19.71
C VAL A 140 36.85 -21.71 18.26
N ASN A 141 37.44 -22.52 17.42
CA ASN A 141 37.43 -22.34 15.96
C ASN A 141 36.01 -22.62 15.45
N VAL A 142 35.05 -21.80 15.90
CA VAL A 142 33.69 -21.83 15.39
C VAL A 142 33.73 -21.00 14.12
N ASN A 143 33.92 -21.67 12.98
CA ASN A 143 33.45 -21.07 11.74
C ASN A 143 32.06 -20.57 12.03
N PRO A 144 31.79 -19.26 11.90
CA PRO A 144 30.41 -18.77 12.11
C PRO A 144 29.52 -19.64 11.23
N PRO A 145 28.39 -20.16 11.74
CA PRO A 145 27.50 -20.97 10.92
C PRO A 145 27.26 -20.19 9.65
N ALA A 146 27.49 -20.83 8.49
CA ALA A 146 27.30 -20.20 7.20
C ALA A 146 25.93 -19.50 7.28
N LYS A 147 25.89 -18.14 7.15
CA LYS A 147 24.66 -17.38 7.21
C LYS A 147 23.72 -18.05 6.23
N GLU A 148 22.58 -18.53 6.73
CA GLU A 148 21.56 -19.14 5.89
C GLU A 148 21.23 -18.11 4.81
N GLN A 149 21.56 -18.43 3.56
CA GLN A 149 21.34 -17.53 2.43
C GLN A 149 19.91 -17.74 1.94
N HIS A 150 19.19 -16.66 1.73
CA HIS A 150 17.82 -16.72 1.26
C HIS A 150 17.78 -16.31 -0.23
N PRO A 151 17.68 -17.29 -1.16
CA PRO A 151 17.57 -16.99 -2.59
C PRO A 151 16.41 -16.05 -2.87
N PHE A 152 16.64 -14.95 -3.62
CA PHE A 152 15.62 -13.96 -3.94
C PHE A 152 14.35 -14.60 -4.52
N THR A 153 14.52 -15.53 -5.48
CA THR A 153 13.37 -16.19 -6.13
C THR A 153 12.50 -16.95 -5.12
N ALA A 154 13.10 -17.67 -4.17
CA ALA A 154 12.36 -18.41 -3.15
C ALA A 154 11.63 -17.46 -2.20
N TYR A 155 12.34 -16.45 -1.69
CA TYR A 155 11.79 -15.46 -0.79
C TYR A 155 10.64 -14.65 -1.43
N ALA A 156 10.85 -14.12 -2.63
CA ALA A 156 9.86 -13.32 -3.35
C ALA A 156 8.56 -14.10 -3.67
N LYS A 157 8.68 -15.38 -4.02
CA LYS A 157 7.52 -16.28 -4.20
C LYS A 157 6.78 -16.53 -2.89
N ALA A 158 7.51 -16.77 -1.80
CA ALA A 158 6.92 -16.95 -0.46
C ALA A 158 6.20 -15.68 0.02
N PHE A 159 6.83 -14.51 -0.13
CA PHE A 159 6.22 -13.19 0.10
C PHE A 159 4.91 -13.04 -0.68
N TYR A 160 4.94 -13.31 -1.98
CA TYR A 160 3.75 -13.17 -2.83
C TYR A 160 2.62 -14.09 -2.38
N ALA A 161 2.92 -15.35 -2.11
CA ALA A 161 1.94 -16.33 -1.64
C ALA A 161 1.34 -15.98 -0.28
N ARG A 162 2.10 -15.34 0.61
CA ARG A 162 1.67 -14.97 1.96
C ARG A 162 0.85 -13.67 1.98
N TYR A 163 1.33 -12.61 1.34
CA TYR A 163 0.82 -11.25 1.52
C TYR A 163 -0.06 -10.74 0.36
N LYS A 164 -0.07 -11.42 -0.80
CA LYS A 164 -0.78 -10.95 -2.01
C LYS A 164 -2.03 -11.78 -2.36
N ARG A 165 -2.62 -12.51 -1.39
CA ARG A 165 -3.77 -13.40 -1.62
C ARG A 165 -5.07 -12.71 -1.99
N HIS A 166 -5.26 -11.46 -1.58
CA HIS A 166 -6.52 -10.72 -1.73
C HIS A 166 -6.51 -9.69 -2.85
N LEU A 167 -5.58 -9.82 -3.79
CA LEU A 167 -5.50 -8.92 -4.93
C LEU A 167 -6.68 -9.14 -5.89
N ARG A 168 -7.12 -8.06 -6.52
CA ARG A 168 -8.04 -8.19 -7.66
C ARG A 168 -7.36 -8.94 -8.80
N ALA A 169 -8.12 -9.75 -9.53
CA ALA A 169 -7.60 -10.66 -10.55
C ALA A 169 -6.64 -9.97 -11.56
N ASN A 170 -6.99 -8.79 -12.11
CA ASN A 170 -6.11 -8.06 -13.03
C ASN A 170 -4.82 -7.55 -12.35
N THR A 171 -4.89 -7.16 -11.08
CA THR A 171 -3.70 -6.75 -10.31
C THR A 171 -2.81 -7.95 -10.04
N ASP A 172 -3.40 -9.09 -9.67
CA ASP A 172 -2.70 -10.34 -9.45
C ASP A 172 -1.94 -10.79 -10.72
N VAL A 173 -2.61 -10.84 -11.88
CA VAL A 173 -1.98 -11.18 -13.16
C VAL A 173 -0.80 -10.25 -13.47
N THR A 174 -0.98 -8.94 -13.26
CA THR A 174 0.07 -7.95 -13.51
C THR A 174 1.25 -8.12 -12.58
N GLN A 175 1.02 -8.25 -11.26
CA GLN A 175 2.08 -8.39 -10.27
C GLN A 175 2.79 -9.75 -10.39
N ARG A 176 2.10 -10.83 -10.74
CA ARG A 176 2.75 -12.12 -11.09
C ARG A 176 3.66 -11.99 -12.30
N GLY A 177 3.29 -11.15 -13.28
CA GLY A 177 4.16 -10.81 -14.41
C GLY A 177 5.44 -10.11 -13.96
N TRP A 178 5.32 -9.13 -13.06
CA TRP A 178 6.48 -8.43 -12.49
C TRP A 178 7.33 -9.35 -11.62
N LEU A 179 6.71 -10.18 -10.78
CA LEU A 179 7.40 -11.17 -9.96
C LEU A 179 8.25 -12.11 -10.83
N ARG A 180 7.66 -12.66 -11.91
CA ARG A 180 8.41 -13.53 -12.85
C ARG A 180 9.62 -12.82 -13.46
N GLN A 181 9.46 -11.55 -13.85
CA GLN A 181 10.53 -10.75 -14.42
C GLN A 181 11.65 -10.49 -13.40
N GLN A 182 11.28 -10.16 -12.15
CA GLN A 182 12.25 -9.94 -11.06
C GLN A 182 12.97 -11.24 -10.69
N CYS A 183 12.24 -12.35 -10.56
CA CYS A 183 12.85 -13.66 -10.33
C CYS A 183 13.79 -14.09 -11.46
N ALA A 184 13.48 -13.76 -12.72
CA ALA A 184 14.37 -14.06 -13.85
C ALA A 184 15.63 -13.22 -13.85
N PHE A 185 15.59 -11.98 -13.31
CA PHE A 185 16.74 -11.09 -13.23
C PHE A 185 17.65 -11.40 -12.03
N PHE A 186 17.07 -11.47 -10.81
CA PHE A 186 17.82 -11.71 -9.58
C PHE A 186 18.15 -13.20 -9.35
N LYS A 187 17.38 -14.10 -9.94
CA LYS A 187 17.57 -15.57 -9.83
C LYS A 187 17.69 -16.02 -8.35
N ASP A 188 18.75 -16.76 -8.08
CA ASP A 188 19.07 -17.30 -6.77
C ASP A 188 20.11 -16.44 -6.01
N GLU A 189 20.28 -15.18 -6.40
CA GLU A 189 21.09 -14.25 -5.62
C GLU A 189 20.54 -14.18 -4.19
N PRO A 190 21.40 -14.25 -3.16
CA PRO A 190 20.93 -14.07 -1.78
C PRO A 190 20.29 -12.70 -1.60
N ILE A 191 19.10 -12.64 -0.99
CA ILE A 191 18.39 -11.37 -0.78
C ILE A 191 19.24 -10.38 0.05
N GLU A 192 20.09 -10.91 0.93
CA GLU A 192 21.03 -10.19 1.77
C GLU A 192 22.15 -9.49 0.96
N SER A 193 22.40 -9.96 -0.24
CA SER A 193 23.47 -9.43 -1.12
C SER A 193 22.98 -8.37 -2.10
N ILE A 194 21.66 -8.15 -2.21
CA ILE A 194 21.09 -7.20 -3.17
C ILE A 194 21.44 -5.76 -2.76
N THR A 195 22.24 -5.11 -3.61
CA THR A 195 22.69 -3.74 -3.40
C THR A 195 21.87 -2.72 -4.21
N VAL A 196 22.02 -1.44 -3.87
CA VAL A 196 21.45 -0.33 -4.66
C VAL A 196 21.92 -0.37 -6.12
N SER A 197 23.19 -0.68 -6.37
CA SER A 197 23.74 -0.82 -7.72
C SER A 197 23.08 -1.95 -8.48
N ARG A 198 22.84 -3.09 -7.83
CA ARG A 198 22.16 -4.24 -8.44
C ARG A 198 20.72 -3.94 -8.82
N ILE A 199 20.02 -3.12 -8.00
CA ILE A 199 18.68 -2.61 -8.33
C ILE A 199 18.75 -1.64 -9.52
N GLN A 200 19.78 -0.79 -9.60
CA GLN A 200 19.96 0.09 -10.76
C GLN A 200 20.20 -0.71 -12.04
N ASP A 201 20.96 -1.84 -11.98
CA ASP A 201 21.12 -2.73 -13.14
C ASP A 201 19.77 -3.32 -13.58
N TYR A 202 18.92 -3.70 -12.63
CA TYR A 202 17.56 -4.13 -12.97
C TYR A 202 16.75 -3.00 -13.65
N VAL A 203 16.79 -1.79 -13.11
CA VAL A 203 16.15 -0.62 -13.74
C VAL A 203 16.66 -0.42 -15.15
N ASN A 204 17.97 -0.50 -15.36
CA ASN A 204 18.60 -0.34 -16.67
C ASN A 204 18.13 -1.42 -17.67
N SER A 205 17.92 -2.65 -17.20
CA SER A 205 17.44 -3.76 -18.02
C SER A 205 15.98 -3.59 -18.51
N ILE A 206 15.20 -2.71 -17.88
CA ILE A 206 13.77 -2.51 -18.18
C ILE A 206 13.46 -1.12 -18.77
N GLN A 207 14.47 -0.38 -19.26
CA GLN A 207 14.33 0.98 -19.83
C GLN A 207 13.43 1.06 -21.09
N ALA A 208 13.09 -0.06 -21.71
CA ALA A 208 12.11 -0.09 -22.79
C ALA A 208 10.67 0.25 -22.32
N ASN A 209 10.40 0.19 -21.01
CA ASN A 209 9.12 0.55 -20.41
C ASN A 209 9.02 2.07 -20.20
N THR A 210 7.78 2.53 -19.95
CA THR A 210 7.55 3.91 -19.51
C THR A 210 8.02 4.11 -18.06
N THR A 211 8.41 5.33 -17.71
CA THR A 211 8.84 5.72 -16.35
C THR A 211 7.81 5.29 -15.29
N ASP A 212 6.50 5.50 -15.55
CA ASP A 212 5.42 5.07 -14.65
C ASP A 212 5.41 3.54 -14.44
N THR A 213 5.65 2.77 -15.50
CA THR A 213 5.71 1.30 -15.41
C THR A 213 6.94 0.85 -14.62
N ILE A 214 8.09 1.48 -14.84
CA ILE A 214 9.32 1.21 -14.08
C ILE A 214 9.10 1.53 -12.61
N HIS A 215 8.54 2.70 -12.30
CA HIS A 215 8.20 3.09 -10.94
C HIS A 215 7.33 2.06 -10.22
N LYS A 216 6.27 1.56 -10.87
CA LYS A 216 5.39 0.52 -10.30
C LYS A 216 6.13 -0.80 -10.05
N LYS A 217 7.02 -1.22 -10.96
CA LYS A 217 7.83 -2.43 -10.79
C LYS A 217 8.82 -2.28 -9.63
N ILE A 218 9.45 -1.12 -9.48
CA ILE A 218 10.37 -0.85 -8.37
C ILE A 218 9.61 -0.73 -7.04
N THR A 219 8.41 -0.15 -7.05
CA THR A 219 7.53 -0.14 -5.86
C THR A 219 7.21 -1.57 -5.41
N PHE A 220 6.91 -2.47 -6.34
CA PHE A 220 6.67 -3.87 -6.01
C PHE A 220 7.93 -4.59 -5.49
N LEU A 221 9.13 -4.33 -6.07
CA LEU A 221 10.40 -4.82 -5.55
C LEU A 221 10.68 -4.29 -4.14
N ARG A 222 10.37 -3.00 -3.90
CA ARG A 222 10.51 -2.35 -2.60
C ARG A 222 9.67 -3.05 -1.52
N GLU A 223 8.45 -3.48 -1.83
CA GLU A 223 7.59 -4.22 -0.90
C GLU A 223 8.20 -5.58 -0.52
N ILE A 224 8.81 -6.30 -1.47
CA ILE A 224 9.51 -7.57 -1.20
C ILE A 224 10.71 -7.35 -0.28
N LEU A 225 11.53 -6.34 -0.58
CA LEU A 225 12.71 -6.03 0.22
C LEU A 225 12.36 -5.42 1.59
N ALA A 226 11.23 -4.70 1.70
CA ALA A 226 10.71 -4.23 2.98
C ALA A 226 10.32 -5.41 3.89
N SER A 227 9.68 -6.44 3.33
CA SER A 227 9.41 -7.67 4.09
C SER A 227 10.69 -8.36 4.55
N ALA A 228 11.73 -8.40 3.70
CA ALA A 228 13.02 -8.97 4.08
C ALA A 228 13.72 -8.17 5.21
N TYR A 229 13.52 -6.86 5.23
CA TYR A 229 13.98 -6.00 6.32
C TYR A 229 13.21 -6.28 7.62
N GLU A 230 11.89 -6.42 7.55
CA GLU A 230 11.04 -6.79 8.70
C GLU A 230 11.37 -8.19 9.25
N ASP A 231 11.75 -9.12 8.36
CA ASP A 231 12.20 -10.47 8.72
C ASP A 231 13.67 -10.48 9.22
N ASN A 232 14.34 -9.32 9.33
CA ASN A 232 15.74 -9.15 9.77
C ASN A 232 16.79 -9.86 8.88
N LEU A 233 16.48 -10.08 7.61
CA LEU A 233 17.41 -10.66 6.64
C LEU A 233 18.38 -9.62 6.08
N ILE A 234 17.94 -8.36 5.99
CA ILE A 234 18.73 -7.21 5.52
C ILE A 234 18.69 -6.07 6.55
N ASP A 235 19.78 -5.33 6.68
CA ASP A 235 19.87 -4.22 7.66
C ASP A 235 19.10 -2.97 7.22
N ARG A 236 18.80 -2.84 5.93
CA ARG A 236 18.03 -1.74 5.33
C ARG A 236 17.46 -2.14 3.98
N ASN A 237 16.38 -1.51 3.58
CA ASN A 237 15.83 -1.71 2.23
C ASN A 237 16.63 -0.93 1.18
N PRO A 238 17.41 -1.57 0.29
CA PRO A 238 18.18 -0.88 -0.71
C PRO A 238 17.33 -0.19 -1.79
N ALA A 239 16.05 -0.61 -1.98
CA ALA A 239 15.12 0.02 -2.93
C ALA A 239 14.59 1.38 -2.48
N ASP A 240 14.85 1.81 -1.24
CA ASP A 240 14.50 3.15 -0.74
C ASP A 240 15.58 4.20 -1.04
N SER A 241 16.68 3.80 -1.66
CA SER A 241 17.77 4.71 -1.97
C SER A 241 17.36 5.77 -3.00
N ARG A 242 17.63 7.04 -2.66
CA ARG A 242 17.46 8.18 -3.60
C ARG A 242 18.44 8.13 -4.79
N ARG A 243 19.43 7.26 -4.76
CA ARG A 243 20.41 7.08 -5.84
C ARG A 243 19.85 6.29 -7.02
N ILE A 244 18.70 5.61 -6.86
CA ILE A 244 18.05 4.88 -7.94
C ILE A 244 17.45 5.89 -8.91
N ASN A 245 18.00 5.88 -10.13
CA ASN A 245 17.46 6.67 -11.23
C ASN A 245 16.56 5.79 -12.10
N LEU A 246 15.27 6.09 -12.11
CA LEU A 246 14.29 5.26 -12.79
C LEU A 246 14.41 5.31 -14.31
N GLY A 247 14.75 6.49 -14.87
CA GLY A 247 14.78 6.66 -16.32
C GLY A 247 13.44 6.29 -16.97
N GLY A 248 13.52 5.62 -18.12
CA GLY A 248 12.35 5.14 -18.86
C GLY A 248 11.90 6.12 -19.94
N LYS A 249 10.91 5.68 -20.72
CA LYS A 249 10.32 6.51 -21.77
C LYS A 249 9.20 7.37 -21.17
N ASP A 250 9.11 8.61 -21.62
CA ASP A 250 7.95 9.42 -21.31
C ASP A 250 6.68 8.74 -21.86
N GLY A 251 5.67 8.60 -21.00
CA GLY A 251 4.37 8.15 -21.45
C GLY A 251 3.68 9.25 -22.25
N GLU A 252 3.30 8.96 -23.49
CA GLU A 252 2.40 9.87 -24.20
C GLU A 252 1.09 9.96 -23.40
N GLY A 253 0.81 11.15 -22.85
CA GLY A 253 -0.47 11.42 -22.20
C GLY A 253 -1.61 11.24 -23.19
N ILE A 254 -2.71 10.61 -22.76
CA ILE A 254 -3.90 10.47 -23.61
C ILE A 254 -4.49 11.87 -23.78
N LYS A 255 -4.50 12.39 -25.01
CA LYS A 255 -5.09 13.69 -25.36
C LYS A 255 -6.54 13.48 -25.82
N ALA A 256 -7.43 14.40 -25.43
CA ALA A 256 -8.77 14.46 -25.98
C ALA A 256 -8.74 14.71 -27.49
N LEU A 257 -9.78 14.26 -28.19
CA LEU A 257 -9.95 14.56 -29.60
C LEU A 257 -10.23 16.06 -29.82
N PRO A 258 -9.68 16.68 -30.85
CA PRO A 258 -10.05 18.04 -31.26
C PRO A 258 -11.55 18.16 -31.52
N ARG A 259 -12.14 19.34 -31.26
CA ARG A 259 -13.59 19.59 -31.41
C ARG A 259 -14.12 19.20 -32.80
N GLU A 260 -13.42 19.54 -33.88
CA GLU A 260 -13.83 19.22 -35.25
C GLU A 260 -13.79 17.71 -35.52
N THR A 261 -12.82 17.01 -34.94
CA THR A 261 -12.75 15.55 -35.00
C THR A 261 -13.94 14.92 -34.28
N VAL A 262 -14.31 15.45 -33.10
CA VAL A 262 -15.48 14.99 -32.34
C VAL A 262 -16.76 15.27 -33.14
N LYS A 263 -16.92 16.45 -33.73
CA LYS A 263 -18.06 16.81 -34.60
C LYS A 263 -18.22 15.83 -35.77
N THR A 264 -17.12 15.48 -36.42
CA THR A 264 -17.11 14.47 -37.51
C THR A 264 -17.46 13.07 -36.97
N LEU A 265 -16.93 12.69 -35.82
CA LEU A 265 -17.21 11.40 -35.19
C LEU A 265 -18.68 11.28 -34.77
N ILE A 266 -19.30 12.34 -34.25
CA ILE A 266 -20.76 12.39 -33.92
C ILE A 266 -21.59 12.07 -35.18
N ARG A 267 -21.28 12.72 -36.31
CA ARG A 267 -21.99 12.44 -37.58
C ARG A 267 -21.82 10.98 -38.03
N LYS A 268 -20.63 10.41 -37.89
CA LYS A 268 -20.37 9.01 -38.16
C LYS A 268 -21.17 8.09 -37.25
N ILE A 269 -21.19 8.35 -35.96
CA ILE A 269 -21.96 7.57 -34.99
C ILE A 269 -23.44 7.54 -35.34
N GLN A 270 -24.01 8.69 -35.72
CA GLN A 270 -25.43 8.81 -36.11
C GLN A 270 -25.77 7.97 -37.35
N ASN A 271 -24.82 7.76 -38.27
CA ASN A 271 -25.01 7.03 -39.54
C ASN A 271 -24.32 5.65 -39.51
N CYS A 272 -24.11 5.03 -38.36
CA CYS A 272 -23.46 3.75 -38.22
C CYS A 272 -24.47 2.61 -38.26
N ASP A 273 -24.39 1.76 -39.27
CA ASP A 273 -25.30 0.60 -39.43
C ASP A 273 -24.95 -0.55 -38.47
N ASN A 274 -23.69 -0.63 -38.00
CA ASN A 274 -23.30 -1.66 -37.06
C ASN A 274 -23.58 -1.22 -35.60
N THR A 275 -24.60 -1.81 -35.01
CA THR A 275 -25.07 -1.45 -33.67
C THR A 275 -24.01 -1.58 -32.60
N HIS A 276 -23.13 -2.59 -32.59
CA HIS A 276 -22.08 -2.76 -31.62
C HIS A 276 -21.01 -1.66 -31.71
N ILE A 277 -20.62 -1.29 -32.94
CA ILE A 277 -19.69 -0.17 -33.19
C ILE A 277 -20.34 1.13 -32.73
N GLN A 278 -21.60 1.34 -33.14
CA GLN A 278 -22.38 2.53 -32.79
C GLN A 278 -22.47 2.69 -31.25
N PHE A 279 -22.91 1.66 -30.55
CA PHE A 279 -23.05 1.68 -29.10
C PHE A 279 -21.70 1.88 -28.38
N PHE A 280 -20.65 1.20 -28.85
CA PHE A 280 -19.31 1.36 -28.29
C PHE A 280 -18.83 2.81 -28.39
N LEU A 281 -18.93 3.42 -29.58
CA LEU A 281 -18.51 4.80 -29.80
C LEU A 281 -19.41 5.81 -29.09
N ALA A 282 -20.73 5.63 -29.16
CA ALA A 282 -21.71 6.54 -28.59
C ALA A 282 -21.63 6.57 -27.05
N VAL A 283 -21.69 5.43 -26.40
CA VAL A 283 -21.66 5.39 -24.92
C VAL A 283 -20.34 5.90 -24.38
N MET A 284 -19.20 5.54 -25.02
CA MET A 284 -17.91 6.05 -24.59
C MET A 284 -17.77 7.56 -24.76
N LEU A 285 -18.31 8.14 -25.84
CA LEU A 285 -18.20 9.56 -26.12
C LEU A 285 -19.25 10.39 -25.37
N TYR A 286 -20.49 9.92 -25.25
CA TYR A 286 -21.62 10.70 -24.73
C TYR A 286 -21.87 10.51 -23.23
N ALA A 287 -21.46 9.38 -22.66
CA ALA A 287 -21.61 9.07 -21.25
C ALA A 287 -20.28 8.98 -20.49
N GLY A 288 -19.15 9.02 -21.20
CA GLY A 288 -17.82 9.02 -20.59
C GLY A 288 -17.51 7.84 -19.66
N MET A 289 -18.18 6.69 -19.87
CA MET A 289 -18.01 5.49 -19.05
C MET A 289 -16.60 4.92 -19.16
N ARG A 290 -16.18 4.07 -18.20
CA ARG A 290 -15.02 3.22 -18.41
C ARG A 290 -15.38 2.09 -19.36
N ARG A 291 -14.42 1.62 -20.16
CA ARG A 291 -14.65 0.52 -21.10
C ARG A 291 -15.23 -0.72 -20.42
N GLU A 292 -14.72 -1.05 -19.26
CA GLU A 292 -15.15 -2.19 -18.45
C GLU A 292 -16.60 -2.03 -17.95
N GLU A 293 -17.01 -0.81 -17.67
CA GLU A 293 -18.38 -0.44 -17.27
C GLU A 293 -19.33 -0.57 -18.45
N LEU A 294 -18.95 -0.06 -19.64
CA LEU A 294 -19.73 -0.23 -20.87
C LEU A 294 -19.97 -1.70 -21.20
N LEU A 295 -18.93 -2.54 -21.12
CA LEU A 295 -19.06 -3.97 -21.39
C LEU A 295 -19.95 -4.69 -20.38
N GLY A 296 -20.06 -4.17 -19.16
CA GLY A 296 -20.94 -4.65 -18.11
C GLY A 296 -22.36 -4.08 -18.16
N LEU A 297 -22.62 -3.07 -19.01
CA LEU A 297 -23.93 -2.40 -19.08
C LEU A 297 -24.96 -3.33 -19.71
N ARG A 298 -26.13 -3.38 -19.09
CA ARG A 298 -27.27 -4.16 -19.56
C ARG A 298 -28.47 -3.27 -19.87
N TRP A 299 -29.40 -3.75 -20.66
CA TRP A 299 -30.60 -2.99 -21.03
C TRP A 299 -31.47 -2.61 -19.83
N GLU A 300 -31.55 -3.46 -18.82
CA GLU A 300 -32.26 -3.18 -17.57
C GLU A 300 -31.62 -2.08 -16.72
N ASP A 301 -30.38 -1.69 -16.98
CA ASP A 301 -29.71 -0.58 -16.33
C ASP A 301 -30.00 0.78 -16.97
N ILE A 302 -30.73 0.78 -18.10
CA ILE A 302 -31.03 1.98 -18.89
C ILE A 302 -32.46 2.46 -18.62
N ASN A 303 -32.58 3.57 -17.94
CA ASN A 303 -33.90 4.19 -17.72
C ASN A 303 -34.15 5.29 -18.75
N PHE A 304 -34.88 4.97 -19.81
CA PHE A 304 -35.22 5.91 -20.87
C PHE A 304 -36.22 7.00 -20.42
N ASN A 305 -36.96 6.78 -19.34
CA ASN A 305 -37.92 7.76 -18.83
C ASN A 305 -37.24 8.89 -18.07
N THR A 306 -36.24 8.52 -17.24
CA THR A 306 -35.46 9.50 -16.48
C THR A 306 -34.22 9.99 -17.25
N GLY A 307 -33.80 9.26 -18.27
CA GLY A 307 -32.62 9.55 -19.07
C GLY A 307 -31.30 9.25 -18.35
N PHE A 308 -31.26 8.21 -17.51
CA PHE A 308 -30.04 7.80 -16.80
C PHE A 308 -29.64 6.37 -17.11
N LEU A 309 -28.33 6.15 -17.12
CA LEU A 309 -27.67 4.84 -17.09
C LEU A 309 -27.24 4.57 -15.66
N HIS A 310 -27.55 3.40 -15.12
CA HIS A 310 -27.09 2.97 -13.82
C HIS A 310 -25.92 2.00 -13.91
N ILE A 311 -24.73 2.36 -13.42
CA ILE A 311 -23.52 1.55 -13.50
C ILE A 311 -23.40 0.64 -12.30
N ARG A 312 -23.69 -0.65 -12.46
CA ARG A 312 -23.69 -1.66 -11.37
C ARG A 312 -22.57 -2.68 -11.47
N ARG A 313 -21.97 -2.84 -12.65
CA ARG A 313 -20.99 -3.90 -12.92
C ARG A 313 -19.95 -3.48 -13.94
N ALA A 314 -18.86 -4.24 -13.96
CA ALA A 314 -17.79 -4.07 -14.93
C ALA A 314 -17.32 -5.45 -15.41
N ILE A 315 -16.95 -5.57 -16.68
CA ILE A 315 -16.34 -6.78 -17.25
C ILE A 315 -14.85 -6.53 -17.46
N THR A 316 -14.04 -7.40 -16.88
CA THR A 316 -12.59 -7.43 -17.02
C THR A 316 -12.15 -8.77 -17.60
N TYR A 317 -10.90 -8.85 -18.05
CA TYR A 317 -10.37 -10.04 -18.73
C TYR A 317 -9.09 -10.56 -18.04
N PRO A 318 -9.17 -11.00 -16.78
CA PRO A 318 -8.04 -11.72 -16.21
C PRO A 318 -7.87 -13.04 -16.94
N SER A 319 -6.66 -13.31 -17.44
CA SER A 319 -6.37 -14.52 -18.22
C SER A 319 -7.24 -14.69 -19.47
N SER A 320 -7.60 -13.58 -20.13
CA SER A 320 -8.37 -13.50 -21.38
C SER A 320 -9.84 -13.99 -21.30
N GLN A 321 -10.33 -14.33 -20.11
CA GLN A 321 -11.73 -14.72 -19.90
C GLN A 321 -12.55 -13.54 -19.35
N PRO A 322 -13.77 -13.32 -19.86
CA PRO A 322 -14.64 -12.28 -19.34
C PRO A 322 -15.03 -12.60 -17.89
N THR A 323 -14.76 -11.68 -17.00
CA THR A 323 -15.11 -11.80 -15.58
C THR A 323 -15.95 -10.60 -15.18
N VAL A 324 -17.17 -10.87 -14.74
CA VAL A 324 -18.08 -9.84 -14.22
C VAL A 324 -17.69 -9.56 -12.76
N SER A 325 -17.55 -8.30 -12.44
CA SER A 325 -17.24 -7.85 -11.09
C SER A 325 -18.10 -6.64 -10.70
N ALA A 326 -18.29 -6.45 -9.41
CA ALA A 326 -18.81 -5.18 -8.90
C ALA A 326 -17.86 -4.02 -9.29
N PRO A 327 -18.36 -2.78 -9.36
CA PRO A 327 -17.54 -1.62 -9.63
C PRO A 327 -16.36 -1.50 -8.67
N LYS A 328 -15.27 -0.88 -9.11
CA LYS A 328 -13.99 -0.85 -8.36
C LYS A 328 -14.10 -0.14 -7.01
N THR A 329 -14.97 0.86 -6.91
CA THR A 329 -15.17 1.72 -5.73
C THR A 329 -16.66 2.00 -5.55
N LYS A 330 -17.07 2.40 -4.35
CA LYS A 330 -18.48 2.86 -4.11
C LYS A 330 -18.87 4.00 -5.04
N SER A 331 -17.97 4.91 -5.38
CA SER A 331 -18.21 6.01 -6.34
C SER A 331 -18.34 5.55 -7.80
N SER A 332 -18.09 4.28 -8.09
CA SER A 332 -18.31 3.70 -9.42
C SER A 332 -19.74 3.13 -9.57
N ASP A 333 -20.46 2.90 -8.48
CA ASP A 333 -21.90 2.67 -8.46
C ASP A 333 -22.57 4.04 -8.52
N ARG A 334 -23.05 4.41 -9.71
CA ARG A 334 -23.55 5.75 -9.98
C ARG A 334 -24.51 5.79 -11.14
N ASP A 335 -25.30 6.84 -11.17
CA ASP A 335 -26.13 7.21 -12.31
C ASP A 335 -25.36 8.17 -13.24
N VAL A 336 -25.41 7.91 -14.54
CA VAL A 336 -24.84 8.76 -15.57
C VAL A 336 -25.96 9.27 -16.48
N ALA A 337 -26.06 10.60 -16.62
CA ALA A 337 -27.05 11.21 -17.48
C ALA A 337 -26.78 10.91 -18.96
N MET A 338 -27.79 10.48 -19.70
CA MET A 338 -27.74 10.30 -21.14
C MET A 338 -28.13 11.60 -21.85
N PRO A 339 -27.30 12.13 -22.75
CA PRO A 339 -27.75 13.16 -23.68
C PRO A 339 -28.82 12.61 -24.63
N ASP A 340 -29.64 13.51 -25.18
CA ASP A 340 -30.75 13.15 -26.06
C ASP A 340 -30.29 12.38 -27.31
N GLU A 341 -29.07 12.69 -27.79
CA GLU A 341 -28.42 11.92 -28.86
C GLU A 341 -28.24 10.45 -28.51
N LEU A 342 -27.78 10.16 -27.30
CA LEU A 342 -27.57 8.78 -26.85
C LEU A 342 -28.92 8.06 -26.71
N ILE A 343 -29.92 8.76 -26.17
CA ILE A 343 -31.29 8.21 -26.07
C ILE A 343 -31.82 7.86 -27.45
N ARG A 344 -31.67 8.75 -28.45
CA ARG A 344 -32.11 8.52 -29.85
C ARG A 344 -31.43 7.30 -30.47
N ILE A 345 -30.15 7.06 -30.15
CA ILE A 345 -29.42 5.91 -30.66
C ILE A 345 -29.87 4.61 -30.00
N LEU A 346 -30.02 4.60 -28.66
CA LEU A 346 -30.28 3.36 -27.92
C LEU A 346 -31.75 2.94 -27.94
N LYS A 347 -32.69 3.89 -27.86
CA LYS A 347 -34.12 3.63 -27.71
C LYS A 347 -34.74 2.74 -28.80
N PRO A 348 -34.39 2.89 -30.09
CA PRO A 348 -34.92 1.99 -31.17
C PRO A 348 -34.52 0.54 -30.99
N HIS A 349 -33.41 0.26 -30.32
CA HIS A 349 -32.85 -1.09 -30.12
C HIS A 349 -33.16 -1.67 -28.74
N ARG A 350 -34.03 -1.00 -27.93
CA ARG A 350 -34.34 -1.39 -26.56
C ARG A 350 -34.77 -2.86 -26.49
N GLN A 351 -34.15 -3.58 -25.55
CA GLN A 351 -34.50 -4.95 -25.15
C GLN A 351 -35.00 -4.95 -23.70
N LEU A 352 -35.67 -6.03 -23.29
CA LEU A 352 -36.16 -6.20 -21.92
C LEU A 352 -35.01 -6.48 -20.94
N SER A 353 -34.00 -7.21 -21.38
CA SER A 353 -32.82 -7.58 -20.59
C SER A 353 -31.65 -7.91 -21.50
N GLY A 354 -30.48 -8.15 -20.91
CA GLY A 354 -29.29 -8.58 -21.62
C GLY A 354 -28.23 -7.50 -21.73
N TYR A 355 -27.02 -7.86 -22.14
CA TYR A 355 -25.93 -6.91 -22.27
C TYR A 355 -26.15 -5.99 -23.49
N LEU A 356 -25.79 -4.71 -23.33
CA LEU A 356 -25.88 -3.73 -24.42
C LEU A 356 -25.00 -4.12 -25.61
N ILE A 357 -23.82 -4.69 -25.34
CA ILE A 357 -22.89 -5.23 -26.32
C ILE A 357 -22.58 -6.67 -25.92
N ALA A 358 -23.18 -7.61 -26.67
CA ALA A 358 -23.14 -9.03 -26.35
C ALA A 358 -22.84 -9.89 -27.59
N LYS A 359 -22.57 -11.15 -27.35
CA LYS A 359 -22.69 -12.19 -28.36
C LYS A 359 -24.17 -12.49 -28.67
N GLU A 360 -24.41 -13.30 -29.71
CA GLU A 360 -25.77 -13.70 -30.10
C GLU A 360 -26.57 -14.41 -28.98
N ASN A 361 -25.88 -15.11 -28.10
CA ASN A 361 -26.47 -15.81 -26.93
C ASN A 361 -26.54 -14.96 -25.64
N ASP A 362 -26.44 -13.66 -25.74
CA ASP A 362 -26.38 -12.69 -24.60
C ASP A 362 -25.20 -12.92 -23.64
N GLU A 363 -24.15 -13.60 -24.08
CA GLU A 363 -22.92 -13.70 -23.30
C GLU A 363 -22.03 -12.45 -23.49
N PRO A 364 -21.20 -12.12 -22.49
CA PRO A 364 -20.17 -11.08 -22.64
C PRO A 364 -19.21 -11.40 -23.79
N LEU A 365 -18.73 -10.37 -24.48
CA LEU A 365 -17.68 -10.54 -25.48
C LEU A 365 -16.43 -11.14 -24.83
N THR A 366 -15.76 -12.05 -25.54
CA THR A 366 -14.40 -12.47 -25.21
C THR A 366 -13.40 -11.33 -25.45
N GLU A 367 -12.18 -11.45 -24.91
CA GLU A 367 -11.12 -10.45 -25.15
C GLU A 367 -10.80 -10.32 -26.65
N TYR A 368 -10.87 -11.42 -27.39
CA TYR A 368 -10.67 -11.45 -28.85
C TYR A 368 -11.75 -10.66 -29.58
N GLU A 369 -13.03 -10.91 -29.27
CA GLU A 369 -14.16 -10.18 -29.87
C GLU A 369 -14.13 -8.70 -29.51
N LEU A 370 -13.80 -8.34 -28.29
CA LEU A 370 -13.57 -6.95 -27.89
C LEU A 370 -12.44 -6.30 -28.70
N LYS A 371 -11.35 -7.04 -28.96
CA LYS A 371 -10.25 -6.54 -29.81
C LYS A 371 -10.74 -6.31 -31.25
N LYS A 372 -11.54 -7.22 -31.80
CA LYS A 372 -12.17 -7.05 -33.12
C LYS A 372 -13.08 -5.82 -33.16
N LEU A 373 -13.96 -5.66 -32.16
CA LEU A 373 -14.86 -4.50 -32.04
C LEU A 373 -14.07 -3.19 -32.02
N ARG A 374 -13.00 -3.13 -31.22
CA ARG A 374 -12.15 -1.92 -31.14
C ARG A 374 -11.43 -1.61 -32.45
N THR A 375 -10.98 -2.63 -33.19
CA THR A 375 -10.38 -2.46 -34.50
C THR A 375 -11.42 -1.94 -35.48
N ALA A 376 -12.58 -2.57 -35.55
CA ALA A 376 -13.66 -2.13 -36.40
C ALA A 376 -14.16 -0.70 -36.12
N ALA A 377 -14.19 -0.31 -34.83
CA ALA A 377 -14.52 1.06 -34.42
C ALA A 377 -13.46 2.09 -34.87
N ARG A 378 -12.18 1.71 -34.87
CA ARG A 378 -11.08 2.54 -35.43
C ARG A 378 -11.21 2.72 -36.92
N ASP A 379 -11.40 1.64 -37.61
CA ASP A 379 -11.52 1.62 -39.09
C ASP A 379 -12.74 2.44 -39.53
N TYR A 380 -13.89 2.21 -38.89
CA TYR A 380 -15.11 2.97 -39.14
C TYR A 380 -14.94 4.48 -38.85
N SER A 381 -14.36 4.82 -37.71
CA SER A 381 -14.14 6.22 -37.36
C SER A 381 -13.11 6.93 -38.23
N GLY A 382 -12.21 6.20 -38.88
CA GLY A 382 -11.04 6.74 -39.58
C GLY A 382 -9.96 7.27 -38.61
N LEU A 383 -9.98 6.82 -37.36
CA LEU A 383 -9.06 7.24 -36.31
C LEU A 383 -8.23 6.03 -35.84
N PRO A 384 -7.08 5.73 -36.48
CA PRO A 384 -6.33 4.49 -36.24
C PRO A 384 -5.78 4.34 -34.82
N LYS A 385 -5.60 5.44 -34.10
CA LYS A 385 -5.14 5.45 -32.69
C LYS A 385 -6.29 5.58 -31.69
N LEU A 386 -7.56 5.55 -32.14
CA LEU A 386 -8.71 5.73 -31.24
C LEU A 386 -8.70 4.68 -30.13
N ASP A 387 -8.81 5.17 -28.89
CA ASP A 387 -8.90 4.34 -27.69
C ASP A 387 -10.13 4.75 -26.85
N ALA A 388 -10.68 3.80 -26.13
CA ALA A 388 -11.79 4.04 -25.21
C ALA A 388 -11.48 5.13 -24.16
N ARG A 389 -10.23 5.20 -23.69
CA ARG A 389 -9.79 6.27 -22.78
C ARG A 389 -9.79 7.64 -23.45
N GLN A 390 -9.40 7.70 -24.74
CA GLN A 390 -9.42 8.95 -25.51
C GLN A 390 -10.85 9.48 -25.67
N LEU A 391 -11.83 8.61 -25.97
CA LEU A 391 -13.25 8.99 -26.03
C LEU A 391 -13.74 9.53 -24.68
N ARG A 392 -13.40 8.86 -23.59
CA ARG A 392 -13.73 9.30 -22.22
C ARG A 392 -13.04 10.63 -21.86
N HIS A 393 -11.78 10.84 -22.27
CA HIS A 393 -11.10 12.13 -22.12
C HIS A 393 -11.77 13.23 -22.93
N SER A 394 -12.23 12.91 -24.13
CA SER A 394 -12.98 13.85 -24.99
C SER A 394 -14.30 14.24 -24.34
N TYR A 395 -15.03 13.30 -23.74
CA TYR A 395 -16.23 13.59 -22.94
C TYR A 395 -15.94 14.62 -21.83
N ALA A 396 -14.93 14.37 -21.01
CA ALA A 396 -14.56 15.30 -19.93
C ALA A 396 -14.18 16.68 -20.47
N SER A 397 -13.43 16.73 -21.58
CA SER A 397 -13.00 17.98 -22.19
C SER A 397 -14.16 18.77 -22.81
N MET A 398 -15.14 18.09 -23.41
CA MET A 398 -16.35 18.72 -23.93
C MET A 398 -17.17 19.36 -22.81
N LEU A 399 -17.38 18.64 -21.70
CA LEU A 399 -18.10 19.18 -20.53
C LEU A 399 -17.37 20.37 -19.92
N HIS A 400 -16.05 20.28 -19.79
CA HIS A 400 -15.23 21.39 -19.26
C HIS A 400 -15.32 22.63 -20.18
N ALA A 401 -15.22 22.44 -21.49
CA ALA A 401 -15.35 23.52 -22.47
C ALA A 401 -16.77 24.11 -22.52
N ALA A 402 -17.77 23.32 -22.18
CA ALA A 402 -19.17 23.77 -22.00
C ALA A 402 -19.41 24.51 -20.68
N GLY A 403 -18.39 24.70 -19.84
CA GLY A 403 -18.50 25.41 -18.57
C GLY A 403 -19.01 24.55 -17.39
N VAL A 404 -19.12 23.23 -17.56
CA VAL A 404 -19.55 22.36 -16.48
C VAL A 404 -18.47 22.31 -15.39
N GLU A 405 -18.87 22.39 -14.14
CA GLU A 405 -17.99 22.39 -12.97
C GLU A 405 -17.18 21.08 -12.88
N ARG A 406 -15.89 21.18 -12.55
CA ARG A 406 -14.96 20.02 -12.48
C ARG A 406 -15.45 18.91 -11.54
N ASN A 407 -16.02 19.27 -10.41
CA ASN A 407 -16.55 18.29 -9.44
C ASN A 407 -17.71 17.49 -10.04
N LEU A 408 -18.57 18.15 -10.80
CA LEU A 408 -19.70 17.53 -11.47
C LEU A 408 -19.24 16.58 -12.59
N ILE A 409 -18.25 17.02 -13.39
CA ILE A 409 -17.60 16.16 -14.39
C ILE A 409 -16.99 14.92 -13.71
N GLY A 410 -16.25 15.11 -12.63
CA GLY A 410 -15.61 14.02 -11.92
C GLY A 410 -16.63 13.04 -11.32
N THR A 411 -17.72 13.52 -10.74
CA THR A 411 -18.82 12.67 -10.23
C THR A 411 -19.46 11.87 -11.35
N SER A 412 -19.81 12.50 -12.48
CA SER A 412 -20.34 11.84 -13.67
C SER A 412 -19.38 10.72 -14.16
N MET A 413 -18.08 10.98 -14.12
CA MET A 413 -17.06 10.01 -14.52
C MET A 413 -16.76 8.95 -13.42
N GLY A 414 -17.21 9.13 -12.18
CA GLY A 414 -16.88 8.25 -11.05
C GLY A 414 -15.40 8.30 -10.66
N HIS A 415 -14.85 9.50 -10.54
CA HIS A 415 -13.52 9.73 -9.99
C HIS A 415 -13.59 9.81 -8.47
N THR A 416 -12.68 9.09 -7.77
CA THR A 416 -12.61 9.05 -6.29
C THR A 416 -11.66 10.08 -5.70
N ASN A 417 -10.71 10.59 -6.49
CA ASN A 417 -9.71 11.54 -6.04
C ASN A 417 -10.07 12.92 -6.57
N PHE A 418 -10.91 13.62 -5.84
CA PHE A 418 -10.88 15.06 -5.83
C PHE A 418 -9.92 15.45 -4.70
N ASN A 419 -8.86 16.20 -5.00
CA ASN A 419 -8.08 16.92 -3.98
C ASN A 419 -8.97 18.00 -3.36
N THR A 420 -9.99 17.60 -2.61
CA THR A 420 -10.88 18.52 -1.93
C THR A 420 -11.03 18.09 -0.49
N THR A 421 -10.58 18.97 0.35
CA THR A 421 -10.86 19.07 1.78
C THR A 421 -12.35 19.35 2.05
N ASP A 422 -13.16 19.51 1.00
CA ASP A 422 -14.58 19.81 1.10
C ASP A 422 -15.37 18.50 1.04
N GLY A 423 -16.02 18.24 2.15
CA GLY A 423 -16.82 17.06 2.40
C GLY A 423 -17.81 16.75 1.26
N TYR A 424 -18.23 15.51 1.24
CA TYR A 424 -19.27 14.95 0.41
C TYR A 424 -20.44 15.93 0.20
N ILE A 425 -20.38 16.67 -0.91
CA ILE A 425 -21.54 17.34 -1.42
C ILE A 425 -22.35 16.24 -2.08
N ASP A 426 -23.49 15.90 -1.50
CA ASP A 426 -24.55 15.15 -2.17
C ASP A 426 -24.94 15.97 -3.41
N ILE A 427 -24.33 15.59 -4.55
CA ILE A 427 -24.68 16.23 -5.82
C ILE A 427 -26.06 15.69 -6.17
N GLU A 428 -27.07 16.51 -5.92
CA GLU A 428 -28.43 16.17 -6.23
C GLU A 428 -28.57 15.72 -7.69
N GLN A 429 -29.41 14.72 -7.94
CA GLN A 429 -29.70 14.21 -9.28
C GLN A 429 -30.15 15.33 -10.24
N ALA A 430 -30.75 16.40 -9.73
CA ALA A 430 -31.09 17.60 -10.48
C ALA A 430 -29.86 18.25 -11.14
N ARG A 431 -28.72 18.36 -10.45
CA ARG A 431 -27.49 18.93 -11.02
C ARG A 431 -26.83 18.01 -12.05
N MET A 432 -27.09 16.70 -12.01
CA MET A 432 -26.62 15.79 -13.05
C MET A 432 -27.35 16.00 -14.39
N ASN A 433 -28.54 16.57 -14.38
CA ASN A 433 -29.23 16.97 -15.61
C ASN A 433 -28.49 18.10 -16.35
N ASP A 434 -27.78 19.00 -15.65
CA ASP A 434 -26.98 20.08 -16.26
C ASP A 434 -25.84 19.50 -17.12
N VAL A 435 -25.39 18.31 -16.80
CA VAL A 435 -24.35 17.60 -17.58
C VAL A 435 -24.91 16.98 -18.85
N ARG A 436 -26.20 16.65 -18.87
CA ARG A 436 -26.86 15.80 -19.89
C ARG A 436 -26.51 16.20 -21.33
N ASN A 437 -26.82 17.41 -21.71
CA ASN A 437 -26.65 17.88 -23.09
C ASN A 437 -25.48 18.86 -23.25
N ALA A 438 -24.85 19.31 -22.15
CA ALA A 438 -23.87 20.39 -22.19
C ALA A 438 -22.70 20.13 -23.14
N GLY A 439 -22.07 18.96 -23.07
CA GLY A 439 -20.92 18.62 -23.92
C GLY A 439 -21.27 18.49 -25.40
N ILE A 440 -22.43 17.93 -25.71
CA ILE A 440 -22.90 17.76 -27.10
C ILE A 440 -23.30 19.12 -27.70
N ASN A 441 -24.05 19.92 -26.95
CA ASN A 441 -24.43 21.28 -27.38
C ASN A 441 -23.21 22.12 -27.64
N TYR A 442 -22.17 22.06 -26.78
CA TYR A 442 -20.90 22.76 -27.03
C TYR A 442 -20.26 22.38 -28.35
N VAL A 443 -20.22 21.08 -28.68
CA VAL A 443 -19.56 20.60 -29.91
C VAL A 443 -20.37 20.98 -31.13
N LEU A 444 -21.70 20.92 -31.07
CA LEU A 444 -22.60 21.18 -32.20
C LEU A 444 -22.92 22.68 -32.38
N SER A 445 -22.73 23.50 -31.36
CA SER A 445 -22.86 24.96 -31.53
C SER A 445 -21.80 25.48 -32.50
N ASN A 446 -22.16 26.43 -33.31
CA ASN A 446 -21.30 26.98 -34.36
C ASN A 446 -20.03 27.64 -33.86
#